data_2c3573756ebea248fb29caa481f771ee
#
_entry.id   2c3573756ebea248fb29caa481f771ee
#
_cell.length_a   1.000
_cell.length_b   1.000
_cell.length_c   1.000
_cell.angle_alpha   90.00
_cell.angle_beta   90.00
_cell.angle_gamma   90.00
#
_symmetry.space_group_name_H-M   'P 1'
#
loop_
_entity.id
_entity.type
_entity.pdbx_description
1 polymer ?
#
loop_
_entity_poly.entity_id
_entity_poly.type
_entity_poly.pdbx_seq_one_letter_code
_entity_poly.pdbx_strand_id
1 'polypeptide(L)'
;VFEDFDIKTAVFTTLDAACSPNTILASNTSSLSVNALAEATGRADRFVGLHFFYHPAKNRLVEVIPAASSSPETIEKVVQYCKMLGKVVIVCGDRPGFVVNRFFVPWLNEACLLLEEGVATAAQIDAAARKAFRIGLGPFGLMNLTGPPIALHSTDYLAEQLHTPRYVGAQNLRDLIDANEQWDVSGDETYTA
;
A
#
# COMPACT_ATOMS: atom_id res chain seq x y z
N VAL A 1 -8.42 13.18 -0.40
CA VAL A 1 -9.68 12.64 0.17
C VAL A 1 -9.39 11.28 0.79
N PHE A 2 -10.29 10.80 1.63
CA PHE A 2 -10.17 9.50 2.28
C PHE A 2 -10.18 8.35 1.28
N GLU A 3 -9.63 7.19 1.70
CA GLU A 3 -9.64 5.95 0.93
C GLU A 3 -11.02 5.27 1.04
N ASP A 4 -11.99 5.91 0.42
CA ASP A 4 -13.40 5.53 0.38
C ASP A 4 -13.90 5.62 -1.05
N PHE A 5 -14.61 4.59 -1.51
CA PHE A 5 -15.02 4.45 -2.90
C PHE A 5 -16.04 5.51 -3.30
N ASP A 6 -17.04 5.76 -2.47
CA ASP A 6 -18.13 6.70 -2.78
C ASP A 6 -17.61 8.14 -2.79
N ILE A 7 -16.74 8.49 -1.82
CA ILE A 7 -16.08 9.79 -1.77
C ILE A 7 -15.23 10.02 -3.02
N LYS A 8 -14.41 9.05 -3.40
CA LYS A 8 -13.57 9.17 -4.61
C LYS A 8 -14.40 9.26 -5.88
N THR A 9 -15.43 8.45 -5.99
CA THR A 9 -16.37 8.49 -7.12
C THR A 9 -17.01 9.87 -7.27
N ALA A 10 -17.52 10.46 -6.19
CA ALA A 10 -18.10 11.79 -6.21
C ALA A 10 -17.09 12.87 -6.65
N VAL A 11 -15.85 12.78 -6.15
CA VAL A 11 -14.75 13.68 -6.55
C VAL A 11 -14.42 13.52 -8.03
N PHE A 12 -14.26 12.29 -8.53
CA PHE A 12 -13.92 12.07 -9.94
C PHE A 12 -15.05 12.45 -10.89
N THR A 13 -16.30 12.24 -10.51
CA THR A 13 -17.47 12.74 -11.28
C THR A 13 -17.43 14.26 -11.38
N THR A 14 -17.12 14.96 -10.29
CA THR A 14 -16.98 16.42 -10.28
C THR A 14 -15.81 16.88 -11.16
N LEU A 15 -14.66 16.21 -11.06
CA LEU A 15 -13.47 16.53 -11.88
C LEU A 15 -13.72 16.23 -13.37
N ASP A 16 -14.45 15.18 -13.68
CA ASP A 16 -14.80 14.84 -15.04
C ASP A 16 -15.63 15.95 -15.70
N ALA A 17 -16.60 16.51 -14.99
CA ALA A 17 -17.40 17.61 -15.48
C ALA A 17 -16.62 18.95 -15.58
N ALA A 18 -15.66 19.19 -14.68
CA ALA A 18 -14.96 20.48 -14.57
C ALA A 18 -13.68 20.57 -15.42
N CYS A 19 -13.02 19.46 -15.68
CA CYS A 19 -11.75 19.44 -16.39
C CYS A 19 -11.93 19.35 -17.91
N SER A 20 -10.91 19.87 -18.66
CA SER A 20 -10.86 19.70 -20.12
C SER A 20 -10.99 18.23 -20.51
N PRO A 21 -11.67 17.89 -21.63
CA PRO A 21 -11.81 16.52 -22.12
C PRO A 21 -10.50 15.77 -22.30
N ASN A 22 -9.39 16.51 -22.49
CA ASN A 22 -8.06 15.92 -22.67
C ASN A 22 -7.29 15.68 -21.35
N THR A 23 -7.87 16.05 -20.19
CA THR A 23 -7.23 15.86 -18.89
C THR A 23 -7.23 14.39 -18.52
N ILE A 24 -6.06 13.88 -18.12
CA ILE A 24 -5.93 12.55 -17.51
C ILE A 24 -6.25 12.67 -16.03
N LEU A 25 -7.14 11.82 -15.53
CA LEU A 25 -7.46 11.71 -14.13
C LEU A 25 -6.67 10.54 -13.51
N ALA A 26 -6.17 10.75 -12.29
CA ALA A 26 -5.38 9.74 -11.61
C ALA A 26 -5.76 9.64 -10.13
N SER A 27 -5.87 8.42 -9.60
CA SER A 27 -6.14 8.16 -8.19
C SER A 27 -4.88 7.64 -7.49
N ASN A 28 -4.53 8.25 -6.34
CA ASN A 28 -3.48 7.71 -5.44
C ASN A 28 -4.06 6.66 -4.48
N THR A 29 -5.00 5.84 -4.94
CA THR A 29 -5.55 4.76 -4.14
C THR A 29 -4.47 3.70 -3.85
N SER A 30 -4.54 3.11 -2.66
CA SER A 30 -3.68 1.99 -2.25
C SER A 30 -4.38 0.64 -2.34
N SER A 31 -5.73 0.64 -2.39
CA SER A 31 -6.53 -0.56 -2.22
C SER A 31 -7.76 -0.64 -3.12
N LEU A 32 -8.37 0.49 -3.49
CA LEU A 32 -9.60 0.49 -4.30
C LEU A 32 -9.31 0.13 -5.75
N SER A 33 -10.26 -0.57 -6.39
CA SER A 33 -10.17 -0.92 -7.80
C SER A 33 -10.11 0.33 -8.69
N VAL A 34 -9.04 0.44 -9.44
CA VAL A 34 -8.84 1.50 -10.44
C VAL A 34 -9.85 1.37 -11.58
N ASN A 35 -10.21 0.14 -11.95
CA ASN A 35 -11.25 -0.12 -12.93
C ASN A 35 -12.59 0.48 -12.51
N ALA A 36 -13.02 0.19 -11.26
CA ALA A 36 -14.30 0.69 -10.75
C ALA A 36 -14.33 2.21 -10.65
N LEU A 37 -13.21 2.84 -10.25
CA LEU A 37 -13.10 4.30 -10.22
C LEU A 37 -13.11 4.92 -11.62
N ALA A 38 -12.50 4.27 -12.60
CA ALA A 38 -12.51 4.74 -14.01
C ALA A 38 -13.91 4.72 -14.60
N GLU A 39 -14.70 3.68 -14.30
CA GLU A 39 -16.09 3.54 -14.77
C GLU A 39 -17.02 4.63 -14.23
N ALA A 40 -16.67 5.25 -13.10
CA ALA A 40 -17.41 6.37 -12.53
C ALA A 40 -17.16 7.69 -13.29
N THR A 41 -16.30 7.70 -14.31
CA THR A 41 -15.98 8.88 -15.12
C THR A 41 -16.42 8.71 -16.57
N GLY A 42 -16.71 9.81 -17.28
CA GLY A 42 -16.99 9.81 -18.72
C GLY A 42 -15.72 9.67 -19.58
N ARG A 43 -14.54 9.48 -18.97
CA ARG A 43 -13.22 9.41 -19.64
C ARG A 43 -12.36 8.26 -19.13
N ALA A 44 -12.94 7.07 -19.03
CA ALA A 44 -12.24 5.89 -18.52
C ALA A 44 -10.96 5.54 -19.29
N ASP A 45 -10.89 5.90 -20.58
CA ASP A 45 -9.69 5.80 -21.43
C ASP A 45 -8.54 6.71 -20.98
N ARG A 46 -8.84 7.74 -20.14
CA ARG A 46 -7.92 8.73 -19.59
C ARG A 46 -7.84 8.67 -18.07
N PHE A 47 -8.07 7.51 -17.49
CA PHE A 47 -8.01 7.29 -16.06
C PHE A 47 -6.94 6.24 -15.72
N VAL A 48 -6.17 6.48 -14.64
CA VAL A 48 -5.17 5.54 -14.11
C VAL A 48 -5.14 5.58 -12.58
N GLY A 49 -4.68 4.52 -11.96
CA GLY A 49 -4.11 4.56 -10.62
C GLY A 49 -2.67 5.10 -10.70
N LEU A 50 -2.30 5.93 -9.75
CA LEU A 50 -0.95 6.50 -9.64
C LEU A 50 -0.54 6.48 -8.17
N HIS A 51 -0.03 5.33 -7.74
CA HIS A 51 0.22 5.03 -6.33
C HIS A 51 1.63 5.45 -5.92
N PHE A 52 1.71 6.54 -5.15
CA PHE A 52 2.95 7.04 -4.56
C PHE A 52 3.13 6.47 -3.16
N PHE A 53 4.38 6.23 -2.80
CA PHE A 53 4.75 5.75 -1.46
C PHE A 53 5.20 6.91 -0.57
N TYR A 54 4.91 6.77 0.72
CA TYR A 54 5.31 7.76 1.72
C TYR A 54 6.85 7.79 1.88
N HIS A 55 7.46 8.93 1.95
CA HIS A 55 7.04 10.28 1.65
C HIS A 55 7.24 10.55 0.16
N PRO A 56 6.22 10.99 -0.61
CA PRO A 56 6.29 11.02 -2.07
C PRO A 56 7.42 11.88 -2.64
N ALA A 57 7.90 12.89 -1.90
CA ALA A 57 9.04 13.70 -2.33
C ALA A 57 10.39 12.98 -2.16
N LYS A 58 10.49 12.01 -1.24
CA LYS A 58 11.73 11.28 -0.93
C LYS A 58 11.74 9.90 -1.58
N ASN A 59 10.62 9.20 -1.53
CA ASN A 59 10.49 7.87 -2.13
C ASN A 59 10.37 8.02 -3.65
N ARG A 60 11.26 7.36 -4.36
CA ARG A 60 11.31 7.44 -5.82
C ARG A 60 10.37 6.47 -6.52
N LEU A 61 9.85 5.47 -5.82
CA LEU A 61 8.95 4.48 -6.41
C LEU A 61 7.56 5.05 -6.67
N VAL A 62 6.97 4.71 -7.78
CA VAL A 62 5.56 4.91 -8.11
C VAL A 62 5.04 3.70 -8.90
N GLU A 63 3.87 3.22 -8.55
CA GLU A 63 3.13 2.25 -9.33
C GLU A 63 2.12 2.99 -10.21
N VAL A 64 2.12 2.67 -11.49
CA VAL A 64 1.11 3.10 -12.46
C VAL A 64 0.20 1.93 -12.73
N ILE A 65 -1.08 2.08 -12.42
CA ILE A 65 -2.10 1.04 -12.51
C ILE A 65 -3.12 1.44 -13.58
N PRO A 66 -2.96 0.99 -14.83
CA PRO A 66 -3.97 1.24 -15.85
C PRO A 66 -5.30 0.55 -15.49
N ALA A 67 -6.41 1.25 -15.71
CA ALA A 67 -7.70 0.58 -15.84
C ALA A 67 -7.75 -0.22 -17.15
N ALA A 68 -8.64 -1.20 -17.23
CA ALA A 68 -8.82 -2.00 -18.45
C ALA A 68 -9.17 -1.14 -19.68
N SER A 69 -9.81 -0.01 -19.46
CA SER A 69 -10.17 0.99 -20.47
C SER A 69 -9.10 2.03 -20.76
N SER A 70 -8.03 2.14 -19.94
CA SER A 70 -6.97 3.14 -20.14
C SER A 70 -6.32 2.99 -21.51
N SER A 71 -6.25 4.09 -22.26
CA SER A 71 -5.61 4.06 -23.57
C SER A 71 -4.08 3.92 -23.47
N PRO A 72 -3.42 3.26 -24.44
CA PRO A 72 -1.96 3.19 -24.50
C PRO A 72 -1.28 4.57 -24.41
N GLU A 73 -1.89 5.56 -25.06
CA GLU A 73 -1.40 6.96 -25.04
C GLU A 73 -1.45 7.55 -23.63
N THR A 74 -2.53 7.30 -22.87
CA THR A 74 -2.68 7.74 -21.50
C THR A 74 -1.59 7.12 -20.61
N ILE A 75 -1.38 5.81 -20.74
CA ILE A 75 -0.36 5.09 -19.97
C ILE A 75 1.04 5.65 -20.27
N GLU A 76 1.37 5.82 -21.53
CA GLU A 76 2.67 6.36 -21.95
C GLU A 76 2.91 7.77 -21.41
N LYS A 77 1.93 8.66 -21.52
CA LYS A 77 2.02 10.03 -21.00
C LYS A 77 2.26 10.06 -19.49
N VAL A 78 1.53 9.22 -18.72
CA VAL A 78 1.69 9.15 -17.27
C VAL A 78 3.05 8.58 -16.89
N VAL A 79 3.52 7.53 -17.56
CA VAL A 79 4.87 6.97 -17.35
C VAL A 79 5.94 8.01 -17.64
N GLN A 80 5.84 8.73 -18.75
CA GLN A 80 6.79 9.79 -19.07
C GLN A 80 6.77 10.92 -18.04
N TYR A 81 5.58 11.36 -17.62
CA TYR A 81 5.43 12.36 -16.55
C TYR A 81 6.12 11.94 -15.26
N CYS A 82 5.89 10.70 -14.80
CA CYS A 82 6.54 10.18 -13.61
C CYS A 82 8.07 10.12 -13.74
N LYS A 83 8.57 9.72 -14.91
CA LYS A 83 10.03 9.73 -15.20
C LYS A 83 10.62 11.13 -15.14
N MET A 84 9.92 12.14 -15.68
CA MET A 84 10.35 13.56 -15.61
C MET A 84 10.41 14.04 -14.15
N LEU A 85 9.56 13.52 -13.25
CA LEU A 85 9.63 13.77 -11.81
C LEU A 85 10.75 13.00 -11.11
N GLY A 86 11.61 12.28 -11.83
CA GLY A 86 12.70 11.47 -11.29
C GLY A 86 12.23 10.19 -10.61
N LYS A 87 11.02 9.71 -10.90
CA LYS A 87 10.46 8.48 -10.32
C LYS A 87 10.97 7.23 -11.05
N VAL A 88 11.06 6.16 -10.28
CA VAL A 88 11.18 4.78 -10.78
C VAL A 88 9.75 4.25 -10.93
N VAL A 89 9.37 3.95 -12.16
CA VAL A 89 7.98 3.60 -12.51
C VAL A 89 7.85 2.10 -12.68
N ILE A 90 6.86 1.52 -11.99
CA ILE A 90 6.39 0.16 -12.23
C ILE A 90 4.97 0.25 -12.79
N VAL A 91 4.73 -0.33 -13.96
CA VAL A 91 3.37 -0.49 -14.49
C VAL A 91 2.86 -1.86 -14.10
N CYS A 92 1.70 -1.91 -13.45
CA CYS A 92 1.14 -3.16 -12.95
C CYS A 92 -0.39 -3.23 -13.12
N GLY A 93 -0.93 -4.43 -13.02
CA GLY A 93 -2.38 -4.65 -13.16
C GLY A 93 -3.15 -4.19 -11.93
N ASP A 94 -4.44 -3.85 -12.15
CA ASP A 94 -5.41 -3.53 -11.10
C ASP A 94 -5.79 -4.82 -10.36
N ARG A 95 -5.07 -5.09 -9.29
CA ARG A 95 -5.28 -6.25 -8.40
C ARG A 95 -5.08 -5.82 -6.94
N PRO A 96 -5.76 -6.44 -5.96
CA PRO A 96 -5.63 -6.09 -4.55
C PRO A 96 -4.17 -6.06 -4.09
N GLY A 97 -3.76 -4.90 -3.55
CA GLY A 97 -2.39 -4.65 -3.07
C GLY A 97 -1.35 -4.35 -4.16
N PHE A 98 -1.76 -4.26 -5.43
CA PHE A 98 -0.89 -4.01 -6.59
C PHE A 98 0.38 -4.88 -6.55
N VAL A 99 1.58 -4.31 -6.59
CA VAL A 99 2.83 -5.08 -6.43
C VAL A 99 3.34 -5.00 -4.99
N VAL A 100 3.61 -3.79 -4.49
CA VAL A 100 4.32 -3.64 -3.22
C VAL A 100 3.50 -4.14 -2.05
N ASN A 101 2.26 -3.66 -1.88
CA ASN A 101 1.44 -4.07 -0.75
C ASN A 101 1.12 -5.57 -0.79
N ARG A 102 1.06 -6.17 -1.97
CA ARG A 102 0.77 -7.59 -2.14
C ARG A 102 1.79 -8.54 -1.51
N PHE A 103 3.07 -8.17 -1.47
CA PHE A 103 4.10 -8.95 -0.76
C PHE A 103 4.52 -8.31 0.56
N PHE A 104 4.38 -7.00 0.68
CA PHE A 104 4.84 -6.26 1.84
C PHE A 104 3.93 -6.43 3.05
N VAL A 105 2.62 -6.30 2.86
CA VAL A 105 1.62 -6.46 3.94
C VAL A 105 1.69 -7.87 4.57
N PRO A 106 1.73 -8.98 3.79
CA PRO A 106 1.95 -10.31 4.36
C PRO A 106 3.25 -10.46 5.15
N TRP A 107 4.32 -9.78 4.74
CA TRP A 107 5.58 -9.78 5.48
C TRP A 107 5.45 -9.13 6.86
N LEU A 108 4.68 -8.04 6.98
CA LEU A 108 4.38 -7.42 8.28
C LEU A 108 3.59 -8.37 9.17
N ASN A 109 2.55 -9.01 8.60
CA ASN A 109 1.71 -9.95 9.33
C ASN A 109 2.49 -11.20 9.77
N GLU A 110 3.36 -11.72 8.91
CA GLU A 110 4.22 -12.86 9.23
C GLU A 110 5.14 -12.56 10.42
N ALA A 111 5.66 -11.33 10.51
CA ALA A 111 6.43 -10.92 11.68
C ALA A 111 5.60 -10.97 12.97
N CYS A 112 4.32 -10.58 12.92
CA CYS A 112 3.41 -10.68 14.06
C CYS A 112 3.16 -12.15 14.44
N LEU A 113 2.98 -13.04 13.47
CA LEU A 113 2.80 -14.49 13.70
C LEU A 113 4.06 -15.11 14.33
N LEU A 114 5.25 -14.77 13.86
CA LEU A 114 6.52 -15.21 14.47
C LEU A 114 6.63 -14.80 15.95
N LEU A 115 6.13 -13.61 16.28
CA LEU A 115 6.08 -13.14 17.67
C LEU A 115 5.04 -13.93 18.48
N GLU A 116 3.85 -14.21 17.96
CA GLU A 116 2.84 -15.04 18.60
C GLU A 116 3.33 -16.46 18.88
N GLU A 117 4.06 -17.04 17.94
CA GLU A 117 4.66 -18.37 18.06
C GLU A 117 5.82 -18.42 19.05
N GLY A 118 6.27 -17.25 19.56
CA GLY A 118 7.41 -17.17 20.47
C GLY A 118 8.76 -17.52 19.85
N VAL A 119 8.88 -17.39 18.53
CA VAL A 119 10.12 -17.68 17.79
C VAL A 119 11.23 -16.70 18.19
N ALA A 120 10.90 -15.42 18.36
CA ALA A 120 11.81 -14.38 18.83
C ALA A 120 11.02 -13.17 19.34
N THR A 121 11.70 -12.24 20.01
CA THR A 121 11.10 -10.96 20.43
C THR A 121 10.89 -10.02 19.24
N ALA A 122 10.02 -9.02 19.38
CA ALA A 122 9.79 -8.01 18.35
C ALA A 122 11.12 -7.29 17.96
N ALA A 123 11.96 -6.95 18.93
CA ALA A 123 13.26 -6.32 18.70
C ALA A 123 14.20 -7.24 17.88
N GLN A 124 14.23 -8.53 18.18
CA GLN A 124 15.07 -9.51 17.47
C GLN A 124 14.58 -9.75 16.05
N ILE A 125 13.26 -9.87 15.83
CA ILE A 125 12.67 -10.01 14.48
C ILE A 125 12.98 -8.74 13.65
N ASP A 126 12.84 -7.56 14.25
CA ASP A 126 13.15 -6.28 13.60
C ASP A 126 14.63 -6.20 13.21
N ALA A 127 15.52 -6.57 14.14
CA ALA A 127 16.96 -6.60 13.91
C ALA A 127 17.33 -7.60 12.80
N ALA A 128 16.76 -8.81 12.83
CA ALA A 128 16.98 -9.83 11.80
C ALA A 128 16.61 -9.34 10.41
N ALA A 129 15.43 -8.73 10.27
CA ALA A 129 14.97 -8.16 9.00
C ALA A 129 15.89 -7.04 8.50
N ARG A 130 16.25 -6.10 9.38
CA ARG A 130 17.17 -4.98 9.05
C ARG A 130 18.52 -5.49 8.56
N LYS A 131 19.09 -6.47 9.26
CA LYS A 131 20.42 -7.01 8.93
C LYS A 131 20.40 -7.88 7.66
N ALA A 132 19.41 -8.79 7.54
CA ALA A 132 19.32 -9.72 6.40
C ALA A 132 19.02 -8.98 5.08
N PHE A 133 18.12 -8.01 5.11
CA PHE A 133 17.67 -7.31 3.89
C PHE A 133 18.36 -5.94 3.69
N ARG A 134 19.19 -5.50 4.62
CA ARG A 134 19.86 -4.18 4.58
C ARG A 134 18.88 -3.02 4.45
N ILE A 135 17.76 -3.10 5.16
CA ILE A 135 16.72 -2.08 5.19
C ILE A 135 16.84 -1.25 6.47
N GLY A 136 16.36 0.00 6.43
CA GLY A 136 16.48 0.94 7.55
C GLY A 136 15.56 0.62 8.73
N LEU A 137 14.38 0.07 8.47
CA LEU A 137 13.39 -0.33 9.47
C LEU A 137 12.99 -1.78 9.24
N GLY A 138 12.84 -2.55 10.31
CA GLY A 138 12.22 -3.85 10.28
C GLY A 138 10.69 -3.75 10.31
N PRO A 139 9.98 -4.89 10.35
CA PRO A 139 8.52 -4.93 10.22
C PRO A 139 7.81 -4.15 11.34
N PHE A 140 8.24 -4.31 12.58
CA PHE A 140 7.61 -3.66 13.72
C PHE A 140 7.94 -2.16 13.80
N GLY A 141 9.20 -1.78 13.56
CA GLY A 141 9.58 -0.37 13.49
C GLY A 141 8.86 0.37 12.37
N LEU A 142 8.58 -0.32 11.27
CA LEU A 142 7.82 0.24 10.16
C LEU A 142 6.32 0.35 10.48
N MET A 143 5.71 -0.65 11.14
CA MET A 143 4.33 -0.55 11.62
C MET A 143 4.17 0.58 12.65
N ASN A 144 5.14 0.77 13.55
CA ASN A 144 5.12 1.91 14.48
C ASN A 144 5.16 3.25 13.73
N LEU A 145 5.97 3.37 12.67
CA LEU A 145 6.08 4.59 11.88
C LEU A 145 4.82 4.90 11.07
N THR A 146 4.20 3.88 10.47
CA THR A 146 3.04 4.05 9.59
C THR A 146 1.70 3.99 10.33
N GLY A 147 1.69 3.39 11.51
CA GLY A 147 0.53 3.11 12.35
C GLY A 147 0.07 1.65 12.24
N PRO A 148 0.06 0.91 13.36
CA PRO A 148 -0.42 -0.48 13.41
C PRO A 148 -1.82 -0.68 12.81
N PRO A 149 -2.81 0.23 13.01
CA PRO A 149 -4.13 0.11 12.39
C PRO A 149 -4.09 0.06 10.86
N ILE A 150 -3.14 0.74 10.21
CA ILE A 150 -3.00 0.70 8.75
C ILE A 150 -2.54 -0.68 8.28
N ALA A 151 -1.61 -1.29 9.02
CA ALA A 151 -1.13 -2.64 8.72
C ALA A 151 -2.27 -3.66 8.84
N LEU A 152 -3.04 -3.62 9.94
CA LEU A 152 -4.18 -4.51 10.16
C LEU A 152 -5.25 -4.33 9.07
N HIS A 153 -5.67 -3.11 8.81
CA HIS A 153 -6.66 -2.81 7.76
C HIS A 153 -6.22 -3.35 6.39
N SER A 154 -4.96 -3.14 6.03
CA SER A 154 -4.42 -3.63 4.75
C SER A 154 -4.38 -5.15 4.67
N THR A 155 -4.07 -5.82 5.78
CA THR A 155 -4.03 -7.27 5.88
C THR A 155 -5.43 -7.86 5.73
N ASP A 156 -6.40 -7.37 6.50
CA ASP A 156 -7.79 -7.82 6.46
C ASP A 156 -8.43 -7.53 5.09
N TYR A 157 -8.14 -6.37 4.50
CA TYR A 157 -8.57 -6.04 3.13
C TYR A 157 -8.06 -7.08 2.11
N LEU A 158 -6.78 -7.47 2.17
CA LEU A 158 -6.25 -8.50 1.29
C LEU A 158 -6.91 -9.86 1.53
N ALA A 159 -7.21 -10.22 2.79
CA ALA A 159 -7.91 -11.48 3.13
C ALA A 159 -9.31 -11.52 2.50
N GLU A 160 -10.04 -10.42 2.62
CA GLU A 160 -11.39 -10.26 2.06
C GLU A 160 -11.38 -10.31 0.53
N GLN A 161 -10.56 -9.47 -0.11
CA GLN A 161 -10.53 -9.35 -1.57
C GLN A 161 -10.00 -10.59 -2.29
N LEU A 162 -9.16 -11.37 -1.63
CA LEU A 162 -8.55 -12.57 -2.21
C LEU A 162 -9.20 -13.87 -1.74
N HIS A 163 -10.20 -13.75 -0.84
CA HIS A 163 -10.96 -14.87 -0.30
C HIS A 163 -10.05 -15.97 0.27
N THR A 164 -9.02 -15.59 1.01
CA THR A 164 -8.04 -16.51 1.58
C THR A 164 -7.66 -16.17 3.01
N PRO A 165 -7.61 -17.15 3.93
CA PRO A 165 -7.19 -16.93 5.32
C PRO A 165 -5.71 -16.54 5.44
N ARG A 166 -4.91 -16.71 4.38
CA ARG A 166 -3.47 -16.38 4.37
C ARG A 166 -3.16 -14.95 4.81
N TYR A 167 -4.09 -14.04 4.63
CA TYR A 167 -3.91 -12.61 4.89
C TYR A 167 -4.74 -12.12 6.10
N VAL A 168 -5.28 -13.03 6.90
CA VAL A 168 -5.98 -12.63 8.13
C VAL A 168 -4.98 -12.02 9.10
N GLY A 169 -5.30 -10.84 9.64
CA GLY A 169 -4.42 -10.13 10.57
C GLY A 169 -4.19 -10.93 11.86
N ALA A 170 -2.94 -10.96 12.33
CA ALA A 170 -2.53 -11.64 13.55
C ALA A 170 -3.27 -11.08 14.79
N GLN A 171 -3.50 -11.93 15.79
CA GLN A 171 -4.26 -11.54 16.98
C GLN A 171 -3.49 -10.52 17.82
N ASN A 172 -2.18 -10.71 17.99
CA ASN A 172 -1.35 -9.77 18.76
C ASN A 172 -1.32 -8.36 18.14
N LEU A 173 -1.47 -8.22 16.81
CA LEU A 173 -1.61 -6.92 16.17
C LEU A 173 -2.96 -6.26 16.53
N ARG A 174 -4.04 -7.05 16.63
CA ARG A 174 -5.34 -6.56 17.10
C ARG A 174 -5.27 -6.11 18.55
N ASP A 175 -4.70 -6.97 19.41
CA ASP A 175 -4.56 -6.70 20.85
C ASP A 175 -3.74 -5.43 21.11
N LEU A 176 -2.64 -5.22 20.34
CA LEU A 176 -1.80 -4.03 20.42
C LEU A 176 -2.59 -2.76 20.07
N ILE A 177 -3.42 -2.83 19.02
CA ILE A 177 -4.25 -1.70 18.59
C ILE A 177 -5.32 -1.38 19.62
N ASP A 178 -5.97 -2.39 20.16
CA ASP A 178 -7.01 -2.23 21.21
C ASP A 178 -6.43 -1.64 22.50
N ALA A 179 -5.18 -1.99 22.84
CA ALA A 179 -4.44 -1.40 23.93
C ALA A 179 -3.92 0.03 23.64
N ASN A 180 -4.01 0.50 22.40
CA ASN A 180 -3.41 1.76 21.92
C ASN A 180 -1.90 1.85 22.19
N GLU A 181 -1.21 0.75 21.96
CA GLU A 181 0.23 0.60 22.17
C GLU A 181 1.02 0.58 20.87
N GLN A 182 2.35 0.54 21.00
CA GLN A 182 3.29 0.34 19.91
C GLN A 182 4.19 -0.85 20.21
N TRP A 183 4.76 -1.45 19.17
CA TRP A 183 5.72 -2.53 19.32
C TRP A 183 6.99 -2.03 20.03
N ASP A 184 7.42 -2.73 21.08
CA ASP A 184 8.72 -2.48 21.68
C ASP A 184 9.83 -3.10 20.81
N VAL A 185 10.55 -2.22 20.11
CA VAL A 185 11.70 -2.57 19.28
C VAL A 185 13.02 -2.09 19.89
N SER A 186 13.00 -1.61 21.14
CA SER A 186 14.16 -1.05 21.86
C SER A 186 14.97 -2.11 22.61
N GLY A 187 14.50 -3.36 22.65
CA GLY A 187 15.14 -4.46 23.37
C GLY A 187 16.52 -4.84 22.85
N ASP A 188 17.26 -5.63 23.63
CA ASP A 188 18.58 -6.13 23.25
C ASP A 188 18.45 -7.01 21.99
N GLU A 189 19.14 -6.62 20.93
CA GLU A 189 19.23 -7.35 19.66
C GLU A 189 20.05 -8.64 19.80
N THR A 190 20.72 -8.84 20.94
CA THR A 190 21.59 -9.98 21.19
C THR A 190 20.89 -11.07 21.99
N TYR A 191 21.20 -12.31 21.69
CA TYR A 191 20.76 -13.45 22.48
C TYR A 191 21.49 -13.41 23.84
N THR A 192 20.74 -13.21 24.91
CA THR A 192 21.19 -13.48 26.27
C THR A 192 20.71 -14.85 26.65
N ALA A 193 21.65 -15.81 26.72
CA ALA A 193 21.41 -17.20 27.15
C ALA A 193 20.95 -17.26 28.60
#